data_81d1fd9d1e9f69c23b9b817ddb1c35d8
#
_entry.id   81d1fd9d1e9f69c23b9b817ddb1c35d8
#
_cell.length_a   1.000
_cell.length_b   1.000
_cell.length_c   1.000
_cell.angle_alpha   90.00
_cell.angle_beta   90.00
_cell.angle_gamma   90.00
#
_symmetry.space_group_name_H-M   'P 1'
#
loop_
_entity.id
_entity.type
_entity.pdbx_description
1 polymer ?
#
loop_
_entity_poly.entity_id
_entity_poly.type
_entity_poly.pdbx_seq_one_letter_code
_entity_poly.pdbx_strand_id
1 'polypeptide(L)'
;VIKPQNQSTQGPTRREIIRRSALLSAGVAAAGVLSACGGGPATTRRPAGSTTPSSGGVLRIGTTGGSAKDSLNPHNPVTYPDQARVLNLYEPLFTRDPAYEIEPLIGESLEASKSGQVWTLRLREGVQFHNGKTVDADDVIFSLRRIIDPKDPGTGASGLAMIDPAELKKIDARTVQIGLKSPYALLKDQLAQYALGIVPVGFDVRNPVGTGPFAFESFEPGGQSSFKRFDGYWREKAYADRLVIIDFPDDNAKVNALLSNQVEAIDNLPLSQIDVVKAAGAQVLVSETGSWTPFTMRVDAKPFSDVRVRQAFRLIVDRPQLVAQALNGQGRVANDLYAPFDPAYASELPQRHQDLDQAKSLLKAAGHADLRIELVTSTGIGSGAVDAAELFAGQARGAGVTVEVRKVDSSTFYGDQYLGWTFAQDYWFTRGYLPQVADGSLPESPYNETHWADKTFISLIKQARRELDDAKRTELLKQAQKIEYDSGGHIIWGFKNQVDAYSSKVTGFVPDKNLPLSNYQFRRVSIG
;
A
#
# COMPACT_ATOMS: atom_id res chain seq x y z
N VAL A 1 48.36 15.08 -37.25
CA VAL A 1 48.49 14.72 -38.64
C VAL A 1 48.40 13.19 -38.74
N ILE A 2 47.29 12.67 -39.11
CA ILE A 2 46.99 11.48 -39.95
C ILE A 2 45.48 11.22 -39.80
N LYS A 3 44.73 11.34 -40.89
CA LYS A 3 43.34 10.97 -41.06
C LYS A 3 43.22 9.45 -41.18
N PRO A 4 42.15 8.79 -40.67
CA PRO A 4 41.76 7.47 -41.11
C PRO A 4 40.72 7.55 -42.24
N GLN A 5 40.90 6.66 -43.19
CA GLN A 5 40.04 6.43 -44.36
C GLN A 5 38.71 5.73 -43.99
N ASN A 6 37.69 6.19 -44.67
CA ASN A 6 36.33 5.62 -44.72
C ASN A 6 36.34 4.33 -45.58
N GLN A 7 35.83 3.20 -45.04
CA GLN A 7 35.35 2.10 -45.85
C GLN A 7 33.92 1.78 -45.46
N SER A 8 33.01 2.08 -46.39
CA SER A 8 31.61 1.72 -46.39
C SER A 8 31.42 0.24 -46.79
N THR A 9 30.78 -0.55 -45.94
CA THR A 9 30.18 -1.83 -46.34
C THR A 9 28.66 -1.70 -46.25
N GLN A 10 28.01 -1.63 -47.42
CA GLN A 10 26.57 -1.70 -47.58
C GLN A 10 26.08 -3.13 -47.35
N GLY A 11 25.13 -3.32 -46.45
CA GLY A 11 24.37 -4.55 -46.29
C GLY A 11 23.17 -4.60 -47.24
N PRO A 12 22.66 -5.80 -47.59
CA PRO A 12 21.69 -6.00 -48.65
C PRO A 12 20.30 -5.43 -48.33
N THR A 13 19.65 -4.91 -49.39
CA THR A 13 18.36 -4.23 -49.31
C THR A 13 17.18 -5.19 -49.19
N ARG A 14 16.10 -4.69 -48.60
CA ARG A 14 14.82 -5.38 -48.31
C ARG A 14 14.13 -6.11 -49.48
N ARG A 15 14.66 -6.03 -50.73
CA ARG A 15 14.07 -6.66 -51.92
C ARG A 15 14.59 -8.06 -52.24
N GLU A 16 15.67 -8.54 -51.63
CA GLU A 16 16.26 -9.84 -51.91
C GLU A 16 15.78 -10.99 -51.00
N ILE A 17 15.07 -10.69 -49.94
CA ILE A 17 14.58 -11.71 -48.96
C ILE A 17 13.23 -12.34 -49.38
N ILE A 18 12.51 -11.78 -50.38
CA ILE A 18 11.15 -12.24 -50.76
C ILE A 18 11.13 -13.28 -51.87
N ARG A 19 12.28 -13.72 -52.41
CA ARG A 19 12.30 -14.60 -53.58
C ARG A 19 12.73 -16.06 -53.34
N ARG A 20 12.81 -16.54 -52.09
CA ARG A 20 13.22 -17.94 -51.82
C ARG A 20 12.31 -18.67 -50.81
N SER A 21 10.99 -18.62 -50.99
CA SER A 21 10.06 -19.50 -50.24
C SER A 21 8.81 -19.77 -51.07
N ALA A 22 8.95 -20.43 -52.18
CA ALA A 22 7.85 -21.05 -52.87
C ALA A 22 8.42 -22.26 -53.64
N LEU A 23 8.13 -23.43 -53.09
CA LEU A 23 8.03 -24.73 -53.78
C LEU A 23 8.27 -25.85 -52.76
N LEU A 24 7.18 -26.46 -52.31
CA LEU A 24 7.04 -27.90 -52.08
C LEU A 24 5.74 -28.16 -51.31
N SER A 25 4.69 -28.38 -52.07
CA SER A 25 3.47 -29.02 -51.58
C SER A 25 2.94 -29.92 -52.70
N ALA A 26 2.88 -31.19 -52.51
CA ALA A 26 1.96 -32.07 -53.25
C ALA A 26 1.87 -33.47 -52.59
N GLY A 27 0.64 -33.86 -52.30
CA GLY A 27 0.19 -35.24 -52.29
C GLY A 27 0.09 -35.90 -50.90
N VAL A 28 -1.08 -36.30 -50.44
CA VAL A 28 -1.89 -37.45 -50.87
C VAL A 28 -3.29 -37.34 -50.24
N ALA A 29 -4.30 -37.55 -51.07
CA ALA A 29 -5.70 -37.73 -50.69
C ALA A 29 -6.05 -39.23 -50.58
N ALA A 30 -6.99 -39.60 -49.69
CA ALA A 30 -8.04 -40.63 -49.88
C ALA A 30 -8.85 -40.75 -48.56
N ALA A 31 -10.08 -40.36 -48.57
CA ALA A 31 -11.33 -41.08 -48.76
C ALA A 31 -11.85 -41.81 -47.51
N GLY A 32 -13.10 -41.43 -47.09
CA GLY A 32 -13.91 -42.26 -46.17
C GLY A 32 -15.09 -41.52 -45.54
N VAL A 33 -16.12 -41.23 -46.34
CA VAL A 33 -17.59 -41.45 -46.16
C VAL A 33 -18.30 -41.03 -44.89
N LEU A 34 -19.15 -40.00 -45.04
CA LEU A 34 -20.54 -39.77 -44.57
C LEU A 34 -21.07 -40.43 -43.30
N SER A 35 -21.50 -39.58 -42.36
CA SER A 35 -22.87 -39.63 -41.79
C SER A 35 -23.29 -38.26 -41.24
N ALA A 36 -24.41 -37.77 -41.74
CA ALA A 36 -25.08 -36.54 -41.32
C ALA A 36 -25.84 -36.76 -39.99
N CYS A 37 -25.87 -35.74 -39.10
CA CYS A 37 -27.09 -35.17 -38.58
C CYS A 37 -26.76 -34.12 -37.48
N GLY A 38 -27.22 -32.96 -37.68
CA GLY A 38 -27.69 -31.84 -36.87
C GLY A 38 -27.14 -31.65 -35.43
N GLY A 39 -26.50 -30.50 -35.21
CA GLY A 39 -26.25 -29.99 -33.87
C GLY A 39 -25.37 -28.74 -33.97
N GLY A 40 -25.89 -27.59 -33.57
CA GLY A 40 -25.21 -26.29 -33.60
C GLY A 40 -23.88 -26.29 -32.82
N PRO A 41 -23.05 -25.24 -32.98
CA PRO A 41 -21.73 -25.19 -32.38
C PRO A 41 -21.85 -25.10 -30.86
N ALA A 42 -21.64 -26.23 -30.19
CA ALA A 42 -21.38 -26.26 -28.76
C ALA A 42 -19.99 -25.61 -28.55
N THR A 43 -19.99 -24.41 -28.03
CA THR A 43 -18.78 -23.84 -27.42
C THR A 43 -18.38 -24.78 -26.28
N THR A 44 -17.42 -25.65 -26.54
CA THR A 44 -16.76 -26.41 -25.48
C THR A 44 -16.06 -25.40 -24.57
N ARG A 45 -16.75 -25.01 -23.52
CA ARG A 45 -16.13 -24.44 -22.34
C ARG A 45 -15.10 -25.47 -21.87
N ARG A 46 -13.82 -25.20 -22.10
CA ARG A 46 -12.72 -25.93 -21.49
C ARG A 46 -12.99 -25.93 -19.98
N PRO A 47 -13.05 -27.07 -19.31
CA PRO A 47 -13.18 -27.07 -17.85
C PRO A 47 -12.00 -26.27 -17.31
N ALA A 48 -12.28 -25.30 -16.46
CA ALA A 48 -11.24 -24.68 -15.65
C ALA A 48 -10.56 -25.84 -14.89
N GLY A 49 -9.33 -26.15 -15.26
CA GLY A 49 -8.56 -27.16 -14.58
C GLY A 49 -8.48 -26.77 -13.11
N SER A 50 -8.86 -27.66 -12.20
CA SER A 50 -8.56 -27.53 -10.79
C SER A 50 -7.04 -27.59 -10.68
N THR A 51 -6.39 -26.45 -10.66
CA THR A 51 -4.95 -26.37 -10.42
C THR A 51 -4.74 -26.61 -8.93
N THR A 52 -4.53 -27.86 -8.56
CA THR A 52 -3.95 -28.18 -7.25
C THR A 52 -2.62 -27.43 -7.19
N PRO A 53 -2.35 -26.63 -6.13
CA PRO A 53 -1.11 -25.91 -6.02
C PRO A 53 0.08 -26.87 -6.13
N SER A 54 1.02 -26.60 -7.04
CA SER A 54 2.25 -27.40 -7.16
C SER A 54 3.33 -26.82 -6.25
N SER A 55 4.10 -27.71 -5.60
CA SER A 55 5.27 -27.30 -4.81
C SER A 55 6.51 -27.37 -5.68
N GLY A 56 7.42 -26.42 -5.48
CA GLY A 56 8.70 -26.35 -6.19
C GLY A 56 8.90 -25.08 -7.01
N GLY A 57 10.06 -24.94 -7.61
CA GLY A 57 10.40 -23.85 -8.51
C GLY A 57 10.85 -22.56 -7.85
N VAL A 58 11.09 -21.54 -8.68
CA VAL A 58 11.55 -20.21 -8.29
C VAL A 58 10.48 -19.19 -8.61
N LEU A 59 9.95 -18.51 -7.59
CA LEU A 59 9.02 -17.40 -7.74
C LEU A 59 9.83 -16.10 -7.82
N ARG A 60 9.78 -15.42 -8.99
CA ARG A 60 10.45 -14.14 -9.21
C ARG A 60 9.42 -13.01 -9.20
N ILE A 61 9.65 -12.01 -8.38
CA ILE A 61 8.77 -10.84 -8.20
C ILE A 61 9.52 -9.60 -8.63
N GLY A 62 8.94 -8.82 -9.53
CA GLY A 62 9.46 -7.52 -9.95
C GLY A 62 8.85 -6.39 -9.13
N THR A 63 9.70 -5.51 -8.62
CA THR A 63 9.32 -4.30 -7.85
C THR A 63 10.03 -3.07 -8.42
N THR A 64 9.56 -1.86 -8.10
CA THR A 64 10.26 -0.60 -8.39
C THR A 64 10.46 0.22 -7.12
N GLY A 65 11.44 1.12 -7.15
CA GLY A 65 11.73 2.03 -6.03
C GLY A 65 12.88 1.60 -5.13
N GLY A 66 13.57 0.53 -5.49
CA GLY A 66 14.80 0.09 -4.82
C GLY A 66 15.98 1.04 -5.03
N SER A 67 16.96 0.97 -4.14
CA SER A 67 18.16 1.80 -4.17
C SER A 67 19.34 1.12 -3.47
N ALA A 68 20.55 1.70 -3.62
CA ALA A 68 21.73 1.26 -2.87
C ALA A 68 21.60 1.43 -1.34
N LYS A 69 20.53 2.08 -0.85
CA LYS A 69 20.22 2.24 0.59
C LYS A 69 19.25 1.19 1.11
N ASP A 70 18.75 0.32 0.25
CA ASP A 70 17.85 -0.78 0.64
C ASP A 70 18.51 -1.68 1.69
N SER A 71 17.67 -2.24 2.54
CA SER A 71 18.16 -3.07 3.63
C SER A 71 17.18 -4.21 3.96
N LEU A 72 17.69 -5.23 4.66
CA LEU A 72 16.87 -6.30 5.22
C LEU A 72 16.48 -6.04 6.68
N ASN A 73 16.49 -4.75 7.11
CA ASN A 73 16.09 -4.36 8.45
C ASN A 73 14.55 -4.40 8.58
N PRO A 74 13.97 -5.32 9.38
CA PRO A 74 12.51 -5.44 9.51
C PRO A 74 11.86 -4.22 10.15
N HIS A 75 12.63 -3.37 10.83
CA HIS A 75 12.12 -2.20 11.54
C HIS A 75 12.21 -0.90 10.72
N ASN A 76 12.79 -0.97 9.51
CA ASN A 76 12.92 0.19 8.64
C ASN A 76 12.74 -0.13 7.14
N PRO A 77 11.66 -0.82 6.73
CA PRO A 77 11.36 -1.11 5.32
C PRO A 77 10.70 0.09 4.66
N VAL A 78 11.47 0.93 3.99
CA VAL A 78 10.98 2.21 3.43
C VAL A 78 10.39 2.03 2.03
N THR A 79 10.99 1.18 1.21
CA THR A 79 10.59 0.98 -0.19
C THR A 79 9.69 -0.24 -0.36
N TYR A 80 8.97 -0.35 -1.48
CA TYR A 80 8.19 -1.55 -1.81
C TYR A 80 9.05 -2.82 -1.85
N PRO A 81 10.25 -2.81 -2.48
CA PRO A 81 11.13 -3.98 -2.41
C PRO A 81 11.52 -4.36 -0.99
N ASP A 82 11.83 -3.38 -0.12
CA ASP A 82 12.12 -3.66 1.30
C ASP A 82 10.94 -4.32 2.01
N GLN A 83 9.71 -3.79 1.79
CA GLN A 83 8.49 -4.37 2.34
C GLN A 83 8.28 -5.82 1.88
N ALA A 84 8.44 -6.07 0.58
CA ALA A 84 8.32 -7.41 0.01
C ALA A 84 9.34 -8.40 0.62
N ARG A 85 10.57 -7.95 0.88
CA ARG A 85 11.63 -8.75 1.51
C ARG A 85 11.33 -9.06 2.97
N VAL A 86 11.05 -8.01 3.77
CA VAL A 86 10.88 -8.17 5.22
C VAL A 86 9.65 -8.98 5.60
N LEU A 87 8.55 -8.86 4.84
CA LEU A 87 7.32 -9.63 5.07
C LEU A 87 7.46 -11.14 4.79
N ASN A 88 8.51 -11.55 4.09
CA ASN A 88 8.81 -12.96 3.82
C ASN A 88 9.91 -13.52 4.72
N LEU A 89 10.76 -12.65 5.30
CA LEU A 89 11.81 -13.04 6.24
C LEU A 89 11.33 -13.04 7.70
N TYR A 90 10.45 -12.10 8.06
CA TYR A 90 10.09 -11.85 9.47
C TYR A 90 8.57 -11.82 9.62
N GLU A 91 8.12 -12.07 10.84
CA GLU A 91 6.71 -11.94 11.19
C GLU A 91 6.56 -11.01 12.41
N PRO A 92 5.54 -10.14 12.40
CA PRO A 92 5.16 -9.37 13.59
C PRO A 92 4.38 -10.25 14.59
N LEU A 93 4.00 -9.66 15.73
CA LEU A 93 3.16 -10.35 16.72
C LEU A 93 1.75 -10.63 16.20
N PHE A 94 1.20 -9.69 15.48
CA PHE A 94 -0.11 -9.76 14.83
C PHE A 94 0.01 -9.26 13.39
N THR A 95 -0.92 -9.63 12.54
CA THR A 95 -1.01 -9.14 11.16
C THR A 95 -2.46 -8.80 10.83
N ARG A 96 -2.69 -8.34 9.60
CA ARG A 96 -4.03 -8.19 9.06
C ARG A 96 -4.26 -9.20 7.95
N ASP A 97 -5.46 -9.76 7.93
CA ASP A 97 -5.90 -10.62 6.85
C ASP A 97 -6.31 -9.80 5.60
N PRO A 98 -6.63 -10.43 4.47
CA PRO A 98 -7.07 -9.72 3.27
C PRO A 98 -8.35 -8.87 3.45
N ALA A 99 -9.17 -9.16 4.47
CA ALA A 99 -10.35 -8.36 4.83
C ALA A 99 -10.04 -7.17 5.76
N TYR A 100 -8.77 -7.01 6.15
CA TYR A 100 -8.25 -6.01 7.08
C TYR A 100 -8.52 -6.31 8.55
N GLU A 101 -8.94 -7.54 8.90
CA GLU A 101 -9.11 -7.98 10.27
C GLU A 101 -7.78 -8.39 10.91
N ILE A 102 -7.65 -8.22 12.24
CA ILE A 102 -6.38 -8.52 12.93
C ILE A 102 -6.29 -10.02 13.24
N GLU A 103 -5.29 -10.68 12.64
CA GLU A 103 -4.95 -12.08 12.90
C GLU A 103 -3.75 -12.22 13.86
N PRO A 104 -3.79 -13.21 14.80
CA PRO A 104 -2.63 -13.59 15.60
C PRO A 104 -1.56 -14.31 14.75
N LEU A 105 -0.30 -13.89 14.90
CA LEU A 105 0.87 -14.59 14.35
C LEU A 105 1.75 -15.14 15.48
N ILE A 106 2.91 -14.52 15.77
CA ILE A 106 3.78 -14.91 16.90
C ILE A 106 3.08 -14.67 18.23
N GLY A 107 2.29 -13.57 18.34
CA GLY A 107 1.39 -13.35 19.47
C GLY A 107 0.16 -14.23 19.37
N GLU A 108 -0.12 -15.03 20.40
CA GLU A 108 -1.32 -15.87 20.52
C GLU A 108 -2.51 -15.06 21.05
N SER A 109 -2.29 -14.31 22.13
CA SER A 109 -3.29 -13.41 22.73
C SER A 109 -2.64 -12.13 23.26
N LEU A 110 -3.47 -11.10 23.43
CA LEU A 110 -3.08 -9.82 24.02
C LEU A 110 -4.27 -9.29 24.84
N GLU A 111 -4.10 -9.20 26.14
CA GLU A 111 -5.17 -8.86 27.07
C GLU A 111 -4.83 -7.59 27.86
N ALA A 112 -5.79 -6.66 27.91
CA ALA A 112 -5.66 -5.42 28.68
C ALA A 112 -6.01 -5.63 30.16
N SER A 113 -5.27 -4.99 31.05
CA SER A 113 -5.74 -4.75 32.41
C SER A 113 -6.98 -3.85 32.41
N LYS A 114 -7.72 -3.81 33.53
CA LYS A 114 -8.91 -2.93 33.67
C LYS A 114 -8.62 -1.45 33.43
N SER A 115 -7.39 -1.02 33.64
CA SER A 115 -6.97 0.38 33.38
C SER A 115 -6.60 0.64 31.92
N GLY A 116 -6.40 -0.38 31.09
CA GLY A 116 -5.86 -0.25 29.73
C GLY A 116 -4.40 0.22 29.66
N GLN A 117 -3.71 0.26 30.80
CA GLN A 117 -2.33 0.74 30.87
C GLN A 117 -1.30 -0.39 30.93
N VAL A 118 -1.70 -1.59 31.31
CA VAL A 118 -0.87 -2.78 31.31
C VAL A 118 -1.51 -3.84 30.44
N TRP A 119 -0.72 -4.43 29.56
CA TRP A 119 -1.16 -5.48 28.67
C TRP A 119 -0.33 -6.74 28.88
N THR A 120 -0.97 -7.90 28.80
CA THR A 120 -0.32 -9.20 28.88
C THR A 120 -0.34 -9.84 27.51
N LEU A 121 0.82 -10.01 26.90
CA LEU A 121 1.02 -10.71 25.63
C LEU A 121 1.43 -12.14 25.91
N ARG A 122 0.73 -13.10 25.30
CA ARG A 122 1.11 -14.50 25.28
C ARG A 122 1.67 -14.87 23.91
N LEU A 123 2.80 -15.56 23.85
CA LEU A 123 3.44 -16.02 22.62
C LEU A 123 2.95 -17.43 22.24
N ARG A 124 2.83 -17.65 20.96
CA ARG A 124 2.54 -18.96 20.36
C ARG A 124 3.68 -19.93 20.64
N GLU A 125 3.33 -21.18 20.90
CA GLU A 125 4.28 -22.25 21.10
C GLU A 125 4.87 -22.75 19.79
N GLY A 126 6.15 -23.16 19.80
CA GLY A 126 6.79 -23.85 18.68
C GLY A 126 7.23 -22.94 17.51
N VAL A 127 7.11 -21.63 17.62
CA VAL A 127 7.65 -20.72 16.60
C VAL A 127 9.18 -20.70 16.70
N GLN A 128 9.85 -20.94 15.58
CA GLN A 128 11.32 -20.96 15.51
C GLN A 128 11.84 -19.92 14.53
N PHE A 129 12.96 -19.33 14.85
CA PHE A 129 13.77 -18.57 13.92
C PHE A 129 14.45 -19.48 12.90
N HIS A 130 14.91 -18.91 11.78
CA HIS A 130 15.62 -19.62 10.72
C HIS A 130 16.89 -20.36 11.20
N ASN A 131 17.47 -19.96 12.31
CA ASN A 131 18.62 -20.62 12.95
C ASN A 131 18.24 -21.74 13.95
N GLY A 132 16.95 -22.06 14.08
CA GLY A 132 16.44 -23.10 14.97
C GLY A 132 16.20 -22.67 16.43
N LYS A 133 16.55 -21.41 16.82
CA LYS A 133 16.20 -20.88 18.14
C LYS A 133 14.68 -20.71 18.23
N THR A 134 14.07 -21.17 19.31
CA THR A 134 12.65 -20.90 19.60
C THR A 134 12.47 -19.45 20.02
N VAL A 135 11.42 -18.79 19.49
CA VAL A 135 11.05 -17.42 19.88
C VAL A 135 10.61 -17.40 21.34
N ASP A 136 11.13 -16.46 22.09
CA ASP A 136 10.79 -16.26 23.51
C ASP A 136 10.50 -14.80 23.86
N ALA A 137 10.13 -14.55 25.12
CA ALA A 137 9.81 -13.23 25.63
C ALA A 137 10.97 -12.22 25.54
N ASP A 138 12.22 -12.70 25.64
CA ASP A 138 13.40 -11.82 25.53
C ASP A 138 13.55 -11.26 24.11
N ASP A 139 13.25 -12.07 23.09
CA ASP A 139 13.29 -11.64 21.68
C ASP A 139 12.23 -10.56 21.39
N VAL A 140 11.04 -10.73 21.94
CA VAL A 140 9.97 -9.73 21.80
C VAL A 140 10.33 -8.43 22.49
N ILE A 141 10.82 -8.49 23.73
CA ILE A 141 11.25 -7.29 24.47
C ILE A 141 12.41 -6.60 23.76
N PHE A 142 13.38 -7.36 23.24
CA PHE A 142 14.48 -6.85 22.45
C PHE A 142 13.98 -6.13 21.18
N SER A 143 13.07 -6.76 20.43
CA SER A 143 12.53 -6.21 19.20
C SER A 143 11.75 -4.91 19.46
N LEU A 144 10.85 -4.90 20.45
CA LEU A 144 10.08 -3.70 20.80
C LEU A 144 10.99 -2.54 21.25
N ARG A 145 11.98 -2.82 22.12
CA ARG A 145 12.95 -1.80 22.55
C ARG A 145 13.77 -1.25 21.40
N ARG A 146 14.17 -2.12 20.45
CA ARG A 146 14.89 -1.70 19.24
C ARG A 146 14.05 -0.80 18.33
N ILE A 147 12.76 -1.11 18.18
CA ILE A 147 11.86 -0.29 17.34
C ILE A 147 11.67 1.12 17.93
N ILE A 148 11.49 1.21 19.26
CA ILE A 148 11.20 2.49 19.95
C ILE A 148 12.45 3.19 20.49
N ASP A 149 13.66 2.76 20.10
CA ASP A 149 14.91 3.41 20.52
C ASP A 149 14.97 4.85 19.96
N PRO A 150 15.01 5.88 20.81
CA PRO A 150 15.03 7.27 20.34
C PRO A 150 16.31 7.63 19.57
N LYS A 151 17.35 6.82 19.63
CA LYS A 151 18.63 7.04 18.92
C LYS A 151 18.56 6.53 17.47
N ASP A 152 17.78 5.47 17.22
CA ASP A 152 17.61 4.85 15.91
C ASP A 152 16.18 4.29 15.80
N PRO A 153 15.15 5.17 15.73
CA PRO A 153 13.77 4.75 15.74
C PRO A 153 13.41 4.02 14.45
N GLY A 154 12.73 2.88 14.58
CA GLY A 154 12.12 2.20 13.45
C GLY A 154 10.93 2.99 12.86
N THR A 155 10.53 2.68 11.62
CA THR A 155 9.38 3.32 10.96
C THR A 155 8.05 3.12 11.72
N GLY A 156 7.93 2.06 12.53
CA GLY A 156 6.78 1.81 13.42
C GLY A 156 6.86 2.46 14.79
N ALA A 157 7.92 3.23 15.10
CA ALA A 157 8.17 3.77 16.45
C ALA A 157 7.08 4.75 16.91
N SER A 158 6.55 5.59 16.03
CA SER A 158 5.45 6.54 16.32
C SER A 158 4.21 5.81 16.81
N GLY A 159 3.84 4.71 16.13
CA GLY A 159 2.72 3.84 16.50
C GLY A 159 2.89 3.13 17.83
N LEU A 160 4.11 3.02 18.36
CA LEU A 160 4.43 2.39 19.64
C LEU A 160 4.89 3.39 20.71
N ALA A 161 4.78 4.70 20.47
CA ALA A 161 5.24 5.76 21.37
C ALA A 161 4.60 5.72 22.76
N MET A 162 3.42 5.07 22.91
CA MET A 162 2.74 4.88 24.19
C MET A 162 3.42 3.82 25.08
N ILE A 163 4.23 2.91 24.52
CA ILE A 163 4.91 1.87 25.31
C ILE A 163 5.98 2.55 26.21
N ASP A 164 6.01 2.14 27.47
CA ASP A 164 7.10 2.48 28.37
C ASP A 164 8.20 1.40 28.28
N PRO A 165 9.40 1.71 27.76
CA PRO A 165 10.47 0.71 27.62
C PRO A 165 10.91 0.11 28.96
N ALA A 166 10.75 0.83 30.09
CA ALA A 166 11.10 0.35 31.42
C ALA A 166 10.07 -0.67 31.94
N GLU A 167 8.84 -0.61 31.44
CA GLU A 167 7.72 -1.50 31.83
C GLU A 167 7.51 -2.68 30.86
N LEU A 168 8.45 -2.94 29.95
CA LEU A 168 8.54 -4.20 29.19
C LEU A 168 9.17 -5.26 30.06
N LYS A 169 8.38 -6.22 30.56
CA LYS A 169 8.81 -7.22 31.55
C LYS A 169 8.52 -8.64 31.05
N LYS A 170 9.52 -9.49 31.17
CA LYS A 170 9.35 -10.94 31.01
C LYS A 170 8.66 -11.50 32.25
N ILE A 171 7.52 -12.15 32.06
CA ILE A 171 6.82 -12.89 33.13
C ILE A 171 7.29 -14.34 33.16
N ASP A 172 7.32 -14.97 31.99
CA ASP A 172 7.90 -16.29 31.73
C ASP A 172 8.43 -16.36 30.29
N ALA A 173 8.87 -17.53 29.82
CA ALA A 173 9.44 -17.70 28.48
C ALA A 173 8.48 -17.29 27.34
N ARG A 174 7.16 -17.36 27.56
CA ARG A 174 6.12 -17.09 26.55
C ARG A 174 5.19 -15.94 26.92
N THR A 175 5.43 -15.25 28.03
CA THR A 175 4.54 -14.19 28.52
C THR A 175 5.32 -12.90 28.74
N VAL A 176 4.87 -11.83 28.04
CA VAL A 176 5.43 -10.48 28.17
C VAL A 176 4.38 -9.54 28.74
N GLN A 177 4.74 -8.80 29.78
CA GLN A 177 3.99 -7.64 30.21
C GLN A 177 4.46 -6.42 29.42
N ILE A 178 3.51 -5.69 28.84
CA ILE A 178 3.73 -4.43 28.13
C ILE A 178 3.04 -3.31 28.92
N GLY A 179 3.83 -2.50 29.60
CA GLY A 179 3.34 -1.31 30.31
C GLY A 179 3.33 -0.09 29.40
N LEU A 180 2.30 0.72 29.52
CA LEU A 180 2.09 1.92 28.72
C LEU A 180 2.21 3.19 29.60
N LYS A 181 2.73 4.28 29.04
CA LYS A 181 2.81 5.61 29.67
C LYS A 181 1.44 6.16 30.04
N SER A 182 0.39 5.76 29.32
CA SER A 182 -1.00 6.10 29.57
C SER A 182 -1.92 5.02 29.00
N PRO A 183 -3.18 4.88 29.45
CA PRO A 183 -4.13 3.94 28.88
C PRO A 183 -4.29 4.10 27.37
N TYR A 184 -4.26 2.95 26.66
CA TYR A 184 -4.43 2.93 25.20
C TYR A 184 -5.15 1.64 24.76
N ALA A 185 -6.33 1.81 24.16
CA ALA A 185 -7.24 0.68 23.87
C ALA A 185 -6.81 -0.17 22.65
N LEU A 186 -6.14 0.44 21.67
CA LEU A 186 -5.85 -0.20 20.38
C LEU A 186 -4.38 -0.65 20.25
N LEU A 187 -3.76 -1.13 21.35
CA LEU A 187 -2.38 -1.62 21.29
C LEU A 187 -2.22 -2.77 20.28
N LYS A 188 -3.23 -3.63 20.16
CA LYS A 188 -3.22 -4.76 19.21
C LYS A 188 -3.13 -4.28 17.76
N ASP A 189 -3.85 -3.21 17.41
CA ASP A 189 -3.77 -2.56 16.08
C ASP A 189 -2.37 -2.05 15.77
N GLN A 190 -1.73 -1.43 16.75
CA GLN A 190 -0.36 -0.93 16.58
C GLN A 190 0.63 -2.07 16.40
N LEU A 191 0.44 -3.20 17.10
CA LEU A 191 1.29 -4.38 17.00
C LEU A 191 1.07 -5.23 15.73
N ALA A 192 0.07 -4.88 14.90
CA ALA A 192 -0.23 -5.56 13.64
C ALA A 192 0.41 -4.89 12.41
N GLN A 193 1.33 -3.96 12.61
CA GLN A 193 2.03 -3.28 11.50
C GLN A 193 3.17 -4.15 10.93
N TYR A 194 3.36 -4.10 9.62
CA TYR A 194 4.36 -4.90 8.90
C TYR A 194 5.81 -4.60 9.29
N ALA A 195 6.11 -3.38 9.73
CA ALA A 195 7.46 -2.96 10.12
C ALA A 195 7.86 -3.36 11.57
N LEU A 196 7.14 -4.30 12.18
CA LEU A 196 7.33 -4.74 13.56
C LEU A 196 7.79 -6.22 13.65
N GLY A 197 8.53 -6.70 12.67
CA GLY A 197 9.05 -8.07 12.66
C GLY A 197 9.84 -8.42 13.91
N ILE A 198 9.55 -9.58 14.52
CA ILE A 198 10.28 -10.06 15.68
C ILE A 198 11.62 -10.66 15.25
N VAL A 199 12.68 -10.25 15.93
CA VAL A 199 14.05 -10.68 15.65
C VAL A 199 14.71 -11.26 16.91
N PRO A 200 15.69 -12.17 16.79
CA PRO A 200 16.38 -12.72 17.96
C PRO A 200 17.24 -11.67 18.67
N VAL A 201 17.43 -11.84 19.97
CA VAL A 201 18.41 -11.06 20.72
C VAL A 201 19.78 -11.12 20.04
N GLY A 202 20.41 -9.96 19.84
CA GLY A 202 21.68 -9.86 19.14
C GLY A 202 21.54 -9.84 17.60
N PHE A 203 20.36 -9.56 17.06
CA PHE A 203 20.11 -9.46 15.63
C PHE A 203 21.13 -8.59 14.89
N ASP A 204 21.65 -9.13 13.79
CA ASP A 204 22.53 -8.43 12.83
C ASP A 204 21.86 -8.40 11.45
N VAL A 205 21.60 -7.21 10.91
CA VAL A 205 20.99 -7.01 9.60
C VAL A 205 21.81 -7.59 8.44
N ARG A 206 23.13 -7.77 8.62
CA ARG A 206 24.01 -8.37 7.61
C ARG A 206 23.91 -9.89 7.54
N ASN A 207 23.39 -10.50 8.60
CA ASN A 207 23.08 -11.93 8.66
C ASN A 207 21.65 -12.10 9.18
N PRO A 208 20.63 -11.76 8.35
CA PRO A 208 19.25 -11.65 8.79
C PRO A 208 18.67 -13.01 9.17
N VAL A 209 18.13 -13.07 10.38
CA VAL A 209 17.45 -14.24 10.94
C VAL A 209 16.06 -13.81 11.38
N GLY A 210 15.02 -14.39 10.79
CA GLY A 210 13.62 -14.14 11.11
C GLY A 210 12.85 -15.43 11.34
N THR A 211 11.51 -15.33 11.39
CA THR A 211 10.58 -16.44 11.59
C THR A 211 9.73 -16.75 10.35
N GLY A 212 9.89 -15.97 9.29
CA GLY A 212 9.06 -16.02 8.08
C GLY A 212 9.20 -17.30 7.27
N PRO A 213 8.33 -17.48 6.25
CA PRO A 213 8.30 -18.69 5.43
C PRO A 213 9.52 -18.89 4.52
N PHE A 214 10.33 -17.85 4.35
CA PHE A 214 11.56 -17.89 3.57
C PHE A 214 12.75 -17.42 4.41
N ALA A 215 13.90 -18.06 4.24
CA ALA A 215 15.15 -17.73 4.90
C ALA A 215 16.13 -17.06 3.93
N PHE A 216 16.95 -16.18 4.42
CA PHE A 216 17.95 -15.43 3.66
C PHE A 216 18.93 -16.33 2.89
N GLU A 217 19.24 -15.96 1.65
CA GLU A 217 20.27 -16.59 0.82
C GLU A 217 21.26 -15.56 0.27
N SER A 218 20.77 -14.49 -0.38
CA SER A 218 21.62 -13.41 -0.90
C SER A 218 20.85 -12.09 -1.03
N PHE A 219 21.57 -10.98 -1.00
CA PHE A 219 21.00 -9.64 -1.17
C PHE A 219 22.02 -8.69 -1.79
N GLU A 220 21.59 -8.00 -2.85
CA GLU A 220 22.28 -6.89 -3.49
C GLU A 220 21.36 -5.66 -3.42
N PRO A 221 21.69 -4.63 -2.62
CA PRO A 221 20.87 -3.43 -2.49
C PRO A 221 20.65 -2.72 -3.83
N GLY A 222 19.39 -2.40 -4.14
CA GLY A 222 19.00 -1.79 -5.42
C GLY A 222 19.06 -2.74 -6.62
N GLY A 223 19.29 -4.04 -6.40
CA GLY A 223 19.37 -5.06 -7.43
C GLY A 223 18.41 -6.21 -7.17
N GLN A 224 18.90 -7.32 -6.65
CA GLN A 224 18.06 -8.47 -6.35
C GLN A 224 18.34 -9.08 -4.98
N SER A 225 17.36 -9.80 -4.49
CA SER A 225 17.46 -10.62 -3.28
C SER A 225 16.93 -12.02 -3.53
N SER A 226 17.54 -13.02 -2.90
CA SER A 226 17.15 -14.42 -2.99
C SER A 226 16.94 -15.00 -1.59
N PHE A 227 15.87 -15.80 -1.47
CA PHE A 227 15.45 -16.42 -0.22
C PHE A 227 15.04 -17.86 -0.51
N LYS A 228 15.48 -18.79 0.31
CA LYS A 228 15.09 -20.21 0.22
C LYS A 228 13.91 -20.51 1.14
N ARG A 229 13.05 -21.45 0.75
CA ARG A 229 11.97 -21.94 1.59
C ARG A 229 12.52 -22.39 2.96
N PHE A 230 11.83 -21.98 4.01
CA PHE A 230 12.15 -22.43 5.38
C PHE A 230 11.32 -23.67 5.71
N ASP A 231 11.97 -24.84 5.68
CA ASP A 231 11.27 -26.12 5.93
C ASP A 231 10.86 -26.31 7.40
N GLY A 232 11.44 -25.55 8.34
CA GLY A 232 11.06 -25.46 9.73
C GLY A 232 9.93 -24.47 10.05
N TYR A 233 9.29 -23.91 9.02
CA TYR A 233 8.23 -22.92 9.21
C TYR A 233 7.04 -23.50 9.98
N TRP A 234 6.58 -22.78 10.98
CA TRP A 234 5.57 -23.25 11.95
C TRP A 234 4.12 -23.33 11.42
N ARG A 235 3.85 -22.77 10.23
CA ARG A 235 2.59 -22.94 9.48
C ARG A 235 2.82 -23.82 8.24
N GLU A 236 1.84 -23.82 7.29
CA GLU A 236 2.06 -24.49 6.01
C GLU A 236 3.26 -23.87 5.29
N LYS A 237 4.15 -24.75 4.80
CA LYS A 237 5.34 -24.35 4.05
C LYS A 237 4.99 -23.56 2.81
N ALA A 238 5.90 -22.71 2.35
CA ALA A 238 5.78 -22.06 1.05
C ALA A 238 5.74 -23.11 -0.08
N TYR A 239 4.97 -22.82 -1.13
CA TYR A 239 4.94 -23.68 -2.32
C TYR A 239 6.25 -23.57 -3.10
N ALA A 240 6.74 -22.35 -3.37
CA ALA A 240 8.00 -22.15 -4.07
C ALA A 240 9.21 -22.58 -3.23
N ASP A 241 10.21 -23.22 -3.86
CA ASP A 241 11.48 -23.58 -3.20
C ASP A 241 12.34 -22.35 -2.93
N ARG A 242 12.22 -21.34 -3.79
CA ARG A 242 12.98 -20.08 -3.71
C ARG A 242 12.10 -18.90 -4.12
N LEU A 243 12.27 -17.80 -3.41
CA LEU A 243 11.70 -16.50 -3.73
C LEU A 243 12.85 -15.58 -4.18
N VAL A 244 12.69 -14.90 -5.31
CA VAL A 244 13.61 -13.87 -5.79
C VAL A 244 12.84 -12.57 -5.98
N ILE A 245 13.31 -11.48 -5.38
CA ILE A 245 12.74 -10.15 -5.54
C ILE A 245 13.76 -9.33 -6.33
N ILE A 246 13.32 -8.74 -7.44
CA ILE A 246 14.16 -8.02 -8.41
C ILE A 246 13.70 -6.57 -8.46
N ASP A 247 14.62 -5.64 -8.23
CA ASP A 247 14.36 -4.20 -8.28
C ASP A 247 14.57 -3.70 -9.71
N PHE A 248 13.54 -3.12 -10.29
CA PHE A 248 13.61 -2.51 -11.62
C PHE A 248 13.79 -1.00 -11.51
N PRO A 249 14.52 -0.37 -12.45
CA PRO A 249 14.78 1.07 -12.41
C PRO A 249 13.52 1.90 -12.67
N ASP A 250 12.55 1.34 -13.39
CA ASP A 250 11.29 1.99 -13.73
C ASP A 250 10.17 0.97 -14.03
N ASP A 251 8.94 1.48 -14.09
CA ASP A 251 7.76 0.64 -14.32
C ASP A 251 7.72 0.01 -15.71
N ASN A 252 8.28 0.64 -16.75
CA ASN A 252 8.30 0.05 -18.09
C ASN A 252 9.22 -1.17 -18.13
N ALA A 253 10.40 -1.08 -17.51
CA ALA A 253 11.32 -2.21 -17.38
C ALA A 253 10.65 -3.38 -16.63
N LYS A 254 9.94 -3.08 -15.54
CA LYS A 254 9.19 -4.06 -14.73
C LYS A 254 8.09 -4.74 -15.54
N VAL A 255 7.25 -3.98 -16.24
CA VAL A 255 6.18 -4.52 -17.11
C VAL A 255 6.77 -5.40 -18.22
N ASN A 256 7.84 -4.95 -18.88
CA ASN A 256 8.52 -5.74 -19.92
C ASN A 256 9.09 -7.06 -19.39
N ALA A 257 9.59 -7.07 -18.14
CA ALA A 257 10.08 -8.28 -17.49
C ALA A 257 8.95 -9.30 -17.25
N LEU A 258 7.75 -8.86 -16.88
CA LEU A 258 6.57 -9.73 -16.77
C LEU A 258 6.18 -10.29 -18.16
N LEU A 259 6.09 -9.43 -19.17
CA LEU A 259 5.67 -9.83 -20.53
C LEU A 259 6.66 -10.78 -21.19
N SER A 260 7.95 -10.68 -20.86
CA SER A 260 9.01 -11.59 -21.34
C SER A 260 9.22 -12.82 -20.45
N ASN A 261 8.42 -13.03 -19.41
CA ASN A 261 8.53 -14.10 -18.43
C ASN A 261 9.87 -14.12 -17.66
N GLN A 262 10.49 -12.98 -17.45
CA GLN A 262 11.65 -12.83 -16.56
C GLN A 262 11.22 -12.85 -15.09
N VAL A 263 10.00 -12.34 -14.80
CA VAL A 263 9.36 -12.41 -13.50
C VAL A 263 7.97 -13.01 -13.61
N GLU A 264 7.48 -13.63 -12.54
CA GLU A 264 6.15 -14.24 -12.46
C GLU A 264 5.07 -13.25 -12.03
N ALA A 265 5.42 -12.20 -11.27
CA ALA A 265 4.49 -11.17 -10.86
C ALA A 265 5.19 -9.82 -10.68
N ILE A 266 4.41 -8.75 -10.78
CA ILE A 266 4.85 -7.37 -10.54
C ILE A 266 3.83 -6.64 -9.68
N ASP A 267 4.32 -5.83 -8.78
CA ASP A 267 3.52 -4.89 -8.00
C ASP A 267 3.25 -3.59 -8.76
N ASN A 268 2.28 -2.80 -8.27
CA ASN A 268 2.03 -1.42 -8.73
C ASN A 268 2.03 -1.29 -10.26
N LEU A 269 1.17 -2.06 -10.95
CA LEU A 269 1.01 -1.96 -12.39
C LEU A 269 0.50 -0.54 -12.76
N PRO A 270 1.18 0.20 -13.64
CA PRO A 270 0.65 1.47 -14.14
C PRO A 270 -0.73 1.31 -14.76
N LEU A 271 -1.67 2.17 -14.41
CA LEU A 271 -3.07 2.05 -14.85
C LEU A 271 -3.22 2.07 -16.38
N SER A 272 -2.34 2.77 -17.08
CA SER A 272 -2.26 2.81 -18.54
C SER A 272 -1.79 1.50 -19.18
N GLN A 273 -1.19 0.58 -18.42
CA GLN A 273 -0.66 -0.69 -18.91
C GLN A 273 -1.62 -1.88 -18.69
N ILE A 274 -2.76 -1.66 -18.04
CA ILE A 274 -3.72 -2.73 -17.71
C ILE A 274 -4.14 -3.53 -18.94
N ASP A 275 -4.54 -2.85 -20.02
CA ASP A 275 -5.01 -3.50 -21.24
C ASP A 275 -3.86 -4.18 -22.01
N VAL A 276 -2.66 -3.63 -21.94
CA VAL A 276 -1.46 -4.20 -22.56
C VAL A 276 -1.13 -5.55 -21.93
N VAL A 277 -1.08 -5.63 -20.60
CA VAL A 277 -0.74 -6.89 -19.91
C VAL A 277 -1.84 -7.93 -20.06
N LYS A 278 -3.13 -7.52 -20.05
CA LYS A 278 -4.26 -8.42 -20.31
C LYS A 278 -4.22 -8.99 -21.74
N ALA A 279 -3.94 -8.15 -22.74
CA ALA A 279 -3.82 -8.58 -24.13
C ALA A 279 -2.67 -9.56 -24.34
N ALA A 280 -1.61 -9.47 -23.56
CA ALA A 280 -0.50 -10.40 -23.55
C ALA A 280 -0.77 -11.72 -22.77
N GLY A 281 -1.96 -11.88 -22.17
CA GLY A 281 -2.38 -13.08 -21.45
C GLY A 281 -1.96 -13.13 -19.96
N ALA A 282 -1.43 -12.02 -19.41
CA ALA A 282 -1.19 -11.91 -17.98
C ALA A 282 -2.52 -11.64 -17.23
N GLN A 283 -2.53 -11.99 -15.95
CA GLN A 283 -3.63 -11.71 -15.05
C GLN A 283 -3.41 -10.36 -14.35
N VAL A 284 -4.49 -9.64 -14.10
CA VAL A 284 -4.47 -8.38 -13.34
C VAL A 284 -5.18 -8.61 -12.01
N LEU A 285 -4.48 -8.34 -10.92
CA LEU A 285 -5.01 -8.37 -9.55
C LEU A 285 -5.43 -6.96 -9.17
N VAL A 286 -6.72 -6.77 -8.93
CA VAL A 286 -7.26 -5.51 -8.43
C VAL A 286 -7.66 -5.70 -6.97
N SER A 287 -7.05 -4.96 -6.09
CA SER A 287 -7.29 -4.97 -4.65
C SER A 287 -7.91 -3.65 -4.21
N GLU A 288 -9.10 -3.68 -3.63
CA GLU A 288 -9.72 -2.50 -3.06
C GLU A 288 -9.00 -2.10 -1.77
N THR A 289 -8.30 -0.99 -1.79
CA THR A 289 -7.57 -0.49 -0.62
C THR A 289 -8.25 0.72 0.03
N GLY A 290 -7.76 1.13 1.18
CA GLY A 290 -8.11 2.39 1.85
C GLY A 290 -7.12 3.51 1.54
N SER A 291 -6.25 3.36 0.55
CA SER A 291 -5.28 4.38 0.15
C SER A 291 -5.97 5.56 -0.54
N TRP A 292 -5.51 6.77 -0.27
CA TRP A 292 -6.13 7.99 -0.77
C TRP A 292 -5.11 9.09 -1.07
N THR A 293 -5.48 9.97 -1.99
CA THR A 293 -4.70 11.14 -2.38
C THR A 293 -5.59 12.37 -2.21
N PRO A 294 -5.52 13.09 -1.07
CA PRO A 294 -6.38 14.23 -0.80
C PRO A 294 -5.95 15.48 -1.57
N PHE A 295 -6.85 16.47 -1.61
CA PHE A 295 -6.42 17.86 -1.60
C PHE A 295 -6.36 18.34 -0.16
N THR A 296 -5.26 19.00 0.21
CA THR A 296 -4.97 19.45 1.59
C THR A 296 -5.09 20.97 1.67
N MET A 297 -5.91 21.46 2.59
CA MET A 297 -6.17 22.88 2.82
C MET A 297 -5.60 23.28 4.19
N ARG A 298 -4.62 24.18 4.21
CA ARG A 298 -4.05 24.73 5.45
C ARG A 298 -5.09 25.58 6.19
N VAL A 299 -5.64 25.04 7.28
CA VAL A 299 -6.74 25.72 8.03
C VAL A 299 -6.28 26.94 8.83
N ASP A 300 -4.98 27.09 9.04
CA ASP A 300 -4.35 28.24 9.71
C ASP A 300 -3.94 29.35 8.73
N ALA A 301 -4.08 29.12 7.40
CA ALA A 301 -3.72 30.07 6.36
C ALA A 301 -4.96 30.53 5.55
N LYS A 302 -4.95 31.78 5.10
CA LYS A 302 -5.97 32.28 4.16
C LYS A 302 -5.78 31.63 2.79
N PRO A 303 -6.88 31.32 2.06
CA PRO A 303 -8.26 31.62 2.41
C PRO A 303 -8.90 30.54 3.28
N PHE A 304 -8.23 29.39 3.51
CA PHE A 304 -8.78 28.20 4.17
C PHE A 304 -8.94 28.32 5.69
N SER A 305 -8.49 29.41 6.32
CA SER A 305 -8.83 29.69 7.72
C SER A 305 -10.34 29.93 7.92
N ASP A 306 -11.06 30.29 6.86
CA ASP A 306 -12.53 30.36 6.87
C ASP A 306 -13.12 28.99 6.50
N VAL A 307 -13.89 28.40 7.40
CA VAL A 307 -14.54 27.09 7.19
C VAL A 307 -15.48 27.09 5.99
N ARG A 308 -16.12 28.23 5.67
CA ARG A 308 -17.03 28.37 4.52
C ARG A 308 -16.29 28.16 3.20
N VAL A 309 -15.03 28.61 3.10
CA VAL A 309 -14.18 28.35 1.93
C VAL A 309 -13.87 26.87 1.82
N ARG A 310 -13.49 26.19 2.91
CA ARG A 310 -13.23 24.76 2.90
C ARG A 310 -14.46 23.94 2.50
N GLN A 311 -15.64 24.31 3.02
CA GLN A 311 -16.91 23.68 2.63
C GLN A 311 -17.22 23.91 1.14
N ALA A 312 -16.99 25.12 0.62
CA ALA A 312 -17.15 25.41 -0.80
C ALA A 312 -16.24 24.53 -1.67
N PHE A 313 -14.95 24.39 -1.30
CA PHE A 313 -14.00 23.57 -2.04
C PHE A 313 -14.40 22.09 -2.07
N ARG A 314 -14.97 21.56 -0.99
CA ARG A 314 -15.52 20.20 -0.94
C ARG A 314 -16.74 20.01 -1.85
N LEU A 315 -17.57 21.07 -2.03
CA LEU A 315 -18.73 21.05 -2.91
C LEU A 315 -18.36 21.27 -4.39
N ILE A 316 -17.19 21.81 -4.70
CA ILE A 316 -16.68 21.93 -6.06
C ILE A 316 -16.37 20.56 -6.68
N VAL A 317 -15.99 19.58 -5.87
CA VAL A 317 -15.44 18.30 -6.34
C VAL A 317 -16.52 17.39 -6.93
N ASP A 318 -16.42 17.09 -8.22
CA ASP A 318 -17.07 15.94 -8.85
C ASP A 318 -16.22 14.68 -8.60
N ARG A 319 -16.52 13.99 -7.49
CA ARG A 319 -15.78 12.81 -7.03
C ARG A 319 -15.85 11.64 -8.01
N PRO A 320 -17.05 11.29 -8.57
CA PRO A 320 -17.15 10.27 -9.61
C PRO A 320 -16.26 10.56 -10.82
N GLN A 321 -16.19 11.81 -11.29
CA GLN A 321 -15.34 12.19 -12.41
C GLN A 321 -13.86 12.00 -12.09
N LEU A 322 -13.42 12.39 -10.87
CA LEU A 322 -12.04 12.19 -10.45
C LEU A 322 -11.68 10.70 -10.41
N VAL A 323 -12.53 9.85 -9.86
CA VAL A 323 -12.30 8.39 -9.84
C VAL A 323 -12.24 7.83 -11.25
N ALA A 324 -13.17 8.23 -12.14
CA ALA A 324 -13.24 7.73 -13.50
C ALA A 324 -12.02 8.15 -14.34
N GLN A 325 -11.58 9.40 -14.23
CA GLN A 325 -10.57 9.96 -15.12
C GLN A 325 -9.16 9.92 -14.51
N ALA A 326 -8.96 10.37 -13.26
CA ALA A 326 -7.63 10.38 -12.67
C ALA A 326 -7.17 8.98 -12.22
N LEU A 327 -8.09 8.09 -11.83
CA LEU A 327 -7.77 6.71 -11.45
C LEU A 327 -8.12 5.67 -12.52
N ASN A 328 -8.48 6.09 -13.74
CA ASN A 328 -8.93 5.17 -14.80
C ASN A 328 -10.01 4.17 -14.30
N GLY A 329 -10.93 4.63 -13.46
CA GLY A 329 -11.95 3.80 -12.82
C GLY A 329 -11.42 2.83 -11.73
N GLN A 330 -10.12 2.85 -11.43
CA GLN A 330 -9.50 1.99 -10.40
C GLN A 330 -9.58 2.65 -9.03
N GLY A 331 -10.80 2.78 -8.52
CA GLY A 331 -11.04 3.38 -7.20
C GLY A 331 -12.51 3.43 -6.84
N ARG A 332 -12.78 3.93 -5.65
CA ARG A 332 -14.13 4.13 -5.08
C ARG A 332 -14.27 5.57 -4.62
N VAL A 333 -15.47 6.13 -4.74
CA VAL A 333 -15.78 7.48 -4.24
C VAL A 333 -15.65 7.49 -2.71
N ALA A 334 -14.97 8.50 -2.18
CA ALA A 334 -14.87 8.77 -0.74
C ALA A 334 -15.78 9.95 -0.33
N ASN A 335 -15.85 10.24 0.96
CA ASN A 335 -16.74 11.25 1.53
C ASN A 335 -16.00 12.18 2.52
N ASP A 336 -14.80 12.65 2.14
CA ASP A 336 -13.94 13.52 2.96
C ASP A 336 -13.53 12.92 4.33
N LEU A 337 -13.61 11.59 4.44
CA LEU A 337 -13.16 10.80 5.58
C LEU A 337 -12.20 9.71 5.10
N TYR A 338 -11.23 9.35 5.91
CA TYR A 338 -10.28 8.26 5.69
C TYR A 338 -10.66 7.00 6.50
N ALA A 339 -9.83 5.95 6.40
CA ALA A 339 -10.00 4.68 7.11
C ALA A 339 -11.32 3.94 6.81
N PRO A 340 -11.65 3.67 5.52
CA PRO A 340 -12.95 3.10 5.13
C PRO A 340 -13.18 1.66 5.63
N PHE A 341 -12.15 0.98 6.13
CA PHE A 341 -12.22 -0.38 6.68
C PHE A 341 -12.19 -0.43 8.21
N ASP A 342 -12.12 0.74 8.87
CA ASP A 342 -12.22 0.81 10.32
C ASP A 342 -13.67 0.50 10.75
N PRO A 343 -13.89 -0.36 11.75
CA PRO A 343 -15.24 -0.63 12.27
C PRO A 343 -16.01 0.61 12.71
N ALA A 344 -15.29 1.68 13.10
CA ALA A 344 -15.88 2.95 13.48
C ALA A 344 -16.07 3.93 12.31
N TYR A 345 -15.86 3.53 11.06
CA TYR A 345 -16.07 4.43 9.92
C TYR A 345 -17.49 4.97 9.86
N ALA A 346 -17.64 6.29 9.82
CA ALA A 346 -18.94 6.96 9.86
C ALA A 346 -19.64 6.94 8.48
N SER A 347 -19.97 5.76 7.99
CA SER A 347 -20.62 5.53 6.69
C SER A 347 -22.04 6.09 6.59
N GLU A 348 -22.65 6.41 7.71
CA GLU A 348 -23.99 7.02 7.81
C GLU A 348 -24.01 8.51 7.46
N LEU A 349 -22.86 9.19 7.39
CA LEU A 349 -22.80 10.58 7.00
C LEU A 349 -23.22 10.76 5.53
N PRO A 350 -24.05 11.77 5.20
CA PRO A 350 -24.55 11.97 3.85
C PRO A 350 -23.42 12.07 2.83
N GLN A 351 -23.51 11.32 1.73
CA GLN A 351 -22.53 11.42 0.65
C GLN A 351 -22.53 12.84 0.09
N ARG A 352 -21.38 13.47 0.08
CA ARG A 352 -21.21 14.80 -0.49
C ARG A 352 -21.11 14.71 -2.01
N HIS A 353 -21.98 15.47 -2.68
CA HIS A 353 -22.02 15.62 -4.13
C HIS A 353 -21.52 17.00 -4.55
N GLN A 354 -21.18 17.16 -5.82
CA GLN A 354 -20.88 18.47 -6.37
C GLN A 354 -22.12 19.37 -6.29
N ASP A 355 -21.93 20.60 -5.78
CA ASP A 355 -22.94 21.66 -5.76
C ASP A 355 -22.24 23.01 -5.97
N LEU A 356 -22.13 23.41 -7.24
CA LEU A 356 -21.43 24.62 -7.64
C LEU A 356 -22.18 25.91 -7.21
N ASP A 357 -23.50 25.87 -7.10
CA ASP A 357 -24.28 27.04 -6.69
C ASP A 357 -24.15 27.29 -5.19
N GLN A 358 -24.19 26.24 -4.38
CA GLN A 358 -23.91 26.35 -2.96
C GLN A 358 -22.44 26.76 -2.72
N ALA A 359 -21.48 26.23 -3.49
CA ALA A 359 -20.08 26.61 -3.42
C ALA A 359 -19.88 28.10 -3.69
N LYS A 360 -20.48 28.65 -4.77
CA LYS A 360 -20.48 30.10 -5.06
C LYS A 360 -21.06 30.93 -3.93
N SER A 361 -22.19 30.49 -3.38
CA SER A 361 -22.85 31.18 -2.26
C SER A 361 -21.94 31.28 -1.04
N LEU A 362 -21.28 30.18 -0.64
CA LEU A 362 -20.34 30.12 0.47
C LEU A 362 -19.11 31.00 0.21
N LEU A 363 -18.52 30.95 -0.98
CA LEU A 363 -17.37 31.77 -1.36
C LEU A 363 -17.73 33.26 -1.33
N LYS A 364 -18.88 33.64 -1.87
CA LYS A 364 -19.38 35.02 -1.82
C LYS A 364 -19.58 35.49 -0.37
N ALA A 365 -20.20 34.66 0.48
CA ALA A 365 -20.41 34.95 1.90
C ALA A 365 -19.09 35.07 2.67
N ALA A 366 -18.04 34.39 2.23
CA ALA A 366 -16.70 34.48 2.78
C ALA A 366 -15.87 35.65 2.20
N GLY A 367 -16.41 36.42 1.23
CA GLY A 367 -15.70 37.51 0.58
C GLY A 367 -14.71 37.09 -0.53
N HIS A 368 -14.89 35.91 -1.10
CA HIS A 368 -14.00 35.26 -2.07
C HIS A 368 -14.71 34.89 -3.39
N ALA A 369 -15.54 35.79 -3.94
CA ALA A 369 -16.32 35.52 -5.16
C ALA A 369 -15.46 35.20 -6.40
N ASP A 370 -14.24 35.78 -6.50
CA ASP A 370 -13.30 35.63 -7.62
C ASP A 370 -11.94 35.12 -7.10
N LEU A 371 -11.95 34.04 -6.31
CA LEU A 371 -10.77 33.51 -5.67
C LEU A 371 -9.76 32.97 -6.70
N ARG A 372 -8.50 33.38 -6.53
CA ARG A 372 -7.36 32.79 -7.23
C ARG A 372 -6.45 32.10 -6.22
N ILE A 373 -6.03 30.87 -6.50
CA ILE A 373 -5.18 30.09 -5.60
C ILE A 373 -4.31 29.11 -6.37
N GLU A 374 -3.11 28.89 -5.89
CA GLU A 374 -2.19 27.87 -6.40
C GLU A 374 -2.50 26.52 -5.74
N LEU A 375 -2.55 25.44 -6.54
CA LEU A 375 -2.58 24.06 -6.09
C LEU A 375 -1.25 23.39 -6.44
N VAL A 376 -0.49 23.03 -5.43
CA VAL A 376 0.83 22.38 -5.62
C VAL A 376 0.67 20.87 -5.70
N THR A 377 1.26 20.26 -6.73
CA THR A 377 1.24 18.81 -6.98
C THR A 377 2.58 18.29 -7.46
N SER A 378 2.76 16.97 -7.42
CA SER A 378 3.97 16.28 -7.90
C SER A 378 3.63 14.88 -8.43
N THR A 379 4.40 14.41 -9.40
CA THR A 379 4.36 13.00 -9.82
C THR A 379 4.84 12.06 -8.72
N GLY A 380 5.64 12.54 -7.77
CA GLY A 380 6.09 11.77 -6.60
C GLY A 380 4.99 11.43 -5.60
N ILE A 381 3.82 12.08 -5.66
CA ILE A 381 2.65 11.75 -4.83
C ILE A 381 2.04 10.40 -5.24
N GLY A 382 2.14 10.08 -6.53
CA GLY A 382 1.66 8.81 -7.08
C GLY A 382 0.76 8.96 -8.29
N SER A 383 0.37 7.81 -8.85
CA SER A 383 -0.46 7.75 -10.06
C SER A 383 -1.80 8.47 -9.87
N GLY A 384 -2.18 9.28 -10.85
CA GLY A 384 -3.41 10.06 -10.89
C GLY A 384 -3.41 11.37 -10.08
N ALA A 385 -2.34 11.69 -9.34
CA ALA A 385 -2.31 12.92 -8.53
C ALA A 385 -2.35 14.18 -9.39
N VAL A 386 -1.49 14.27 -10.40
CA VAL A 386 -1.44 15.42 -11.31
C VAL A 386 -2.75 15.55 -12.10
N ASP A 387 -3.27 14.44 -12.61
CA ASP A 387 -4.54 14.42 -13.36
C ASP A 387 -5.71 14.89 -12.47
N ALA A 388 -5.74 14.47 -11.21
CA ALA A 388 -6.75 14.93 -10.24
C ALA A 388 -6.65 16.44 -9.97
N ALA A 389 -5.44 17.00 -9.89
CA ALA A 389 -5.24 18.44 -9.71
C ALA A 389 -5.75 19.25 -10.91
N GLU A 390 -5.44 18.81 -12.14
CA GLU A 390 -5.90 19.45 -13.37
C GLU A 390 -7.44 19.38 -13.53
N LEU A 391 -8.02 18.22 -13.23
CA LEU A 391 -9.48 18.03 -13.23
C LEU A 391 -10.16 18.93 -12.20
N PHE A 392 -9.63 18.98 -10.97
CA PHE A 392 -10.17 19.88 -9.93
C PHE A 392 -10.08 21.34 -10.35
N ALA A 393 -8.97 21.78 -10.96
CA ALA A 393 -8.84 23.15 -11.48
C ALA A 393 -9.90 23.45 -12.56
N GLY A 394 -10.23 22.48 -13.39
CA GLY A 394 -11.33 22.56 -14.34
C GLY A 394 -12.70 22.74 -13.66
N GLN A 395 -13.01 21.90 -12.68
CA GLN A 395 -14.26 21.93 -11.90
C GLN A 395 -14.42 23.26 -11.12
N ALA A 396 -13.33 23.78 -10.57
CA ALA A 396 -13.31 25.00 -9.75
C ALA A 396 -13.78 26.25 -10.53
N ARG A 397 -13.53 26.31 -11.84
CA ARG A 397 -13.99 27.41 -12.71
C ARG A 397 -15.52 27.54 -12.68
N GLY A 398 -16.24 26.41 -12.58
CA GLY A 398 -17.69 26.39 -12.46
C GLY A 398 -18.21 27.10 -11.20
N ALA A 399 -17.38 27.22 -10.14
CA ALA A 399 -17.70 27.95 -8.93
C ALA A 399 -17.09 29.38 -8.87
N GLY A 400 -16.49 29.87 -9.95
CA GLY A 400 -15.82 31.19 -10.00
C GLY A 400 -14.41 31.18 -9.39
N VAL A 401 -13.82 30.00 -9.14
CA VAL A 401 -12.47 29.89 -8.58
C VAL A 401 -11.46 29.60 -9.69
N THR A 402 -10.38 30.38 -9.73
CA THR A 402 -9.23 30.10 -10.59
C THR A 402 -8.17 29.36 -9.78
N VAL A 403 -7.97 28.07 -10.10
CA VAL A 403 -6.91 27.25 -9.51
C VAL A 403 -5.76 27.15 -10.51
N GLU A 404 -4.58 27.60 -10.09
CA GLU A 404 -3.34 27.49 -10.86
C GLU A 404 -2.59 26.24 -10.39
N VAL A 405 -2.54 25.20 -11.23
CA VAL A 405 -1.83 23.96 -10.89
C VAL A 405 -0.33 24.17 -11.07
N ARG A 406 0.41 24.06 -9.97
CA ARG A 406 1.87 24.11 -9.96
C ARG A 406 2.43 22.71 -9.75
N LYS A 407 2.93 22.11 -10.81
CA LYS A 407 3.65 20.84 -10.76
C LYS A 407 5.11 21.07 -10.41
N VAL A 408 5.58 20.42 -9.34
CA VAL A 408 6.99 20.44 -8.92
C VAL A 408 7.56 19.03 -8.91
N ASP A 409 8.88 18.89 -8.91
CA ASP A 409 9.53 17.59 -8.71
C ASP A 409 9.37 17.10 -7.26
N SER A 410 9.59 15.81 -7.05
CA SER A 410 9.39 15.15 -5.75
C SER A 410 10.30 15.73 -4.66
N SER A 411 11.53 16.08 -4.99
CA SER A 411 12.49 16.63 -4.02
C SER A 411 12.12 18.04 -3.56
N THR A 412 11.55 18.85 -4.46
CA THR A 412 10.99 20.17 -4.14
C THR A 412 9.71 20.02 -3.32
N PHE A 413 8.82 19.08 -3.69
CA PHE A 413 7.54 18.88 -3.00
C PHE A 413 7.73 18.49 -1.54
N TYR A 414 8.58 17.47 -1.29
CA TYR A 414 8.90 16.94 0.04
C TYR A 414 10.14 17.58 0.69
N GLY A 415 10.63 18.70 0.14
CA GLY A 415 11.74 19.48 0.68
C GLY A 415 11.33 20.40 1.84
N ASP A 416 12.05 21.50 2.01
CA ASP A 416 11.87 22.45 3.13
C ASP A 416 10.47 23.05 3.24
N GLN A 417 9.69 23.02 2.16
CA GLN A 417 8.31 23.53 2.11
C GLN A 417 7.25 22.45 2.42
N TYR A 418 7.66 21.20 2.58
CA TYR A 418 6.75 20.13 2.92
C TYR A 418 5.96 20.48 4.21
N LEU A 419 4.68 20.18 4.23
CA LEU A 419 3.69 20.61 5.24
C LEU A 419 3.44 22.13 5.29
N GLY A 420 4.16 22.93 4.53
CA GLY A 420 4.00 24.39 4.45
C GLY A 420 3.08 24.88 3.32
N TRP A 421 2.73 24.02 2.38
CA TRP A 421 1.88 24.36 1.24
C TRP A 421 0.49 24.77 1.67
N THR A 422 -0.02 25.91 1.19
CA THR A 422 -1.36 26.41 1.55
C THR A 422 -2.47 25.55 0.99
N PHE A 423 -2.30 25.06 -0.26
CA PHE A 423 -3.20 24.14 -0.93
C PHE A 423 -2.36 23.19 -1.79
N ALA A 424 -2.43 21.91 -1.48
CA ALA A 424 -1.60 20.90 -2.12
C ALA A 424 -2.32 19.55 -2.17
N GLN A 425 -1.58 18.51 -2.47
CA GLN A 425 -1.99 17.11 -2.35
C GLN A 425 -1.00 16.37 -1.46
N ASP A 426 -1.37 15.18 -1.00
CA ASP A 426 -0.46 14.21 -0.41
C ASP A 426 -0.98 12.79 -0.70
N TYR A 427 -0.35 11.77 -0.12
CA TYR A 427 -0.80 10.39 -0.24
C TYR A 427 -0.80 9.69 1.12
N TRP A 428 -1.75 8.77 1.27
CA TRP A 428 -1.88 7.95 2.47
C TRP A 428 -2.22 6.51 2.10
N PHE A 429 -1.74 5.59 2.92
CA PHE A 429 -2.01 4.17 2.77
C PHE A 429 -3.25 3.75 3.57
N THR A 430 -3.69 2.49 3.40
CA THR A 430 -4.72 1.89 4.24
C THR A 430 -4.27 1.88 5.71
N ARG A 431 -5.08 2.46 6.57
CA ARG A 431 -4.87 2.49 8.03
C ARG A 431 -6.20 2.47 8.77
N GLY A 432 -6.18 2.06 10.05
CA GLY A 432 -7.28 2.31 10.98
C GLY A 432 -7.39 3.80 11.31
N TYR A 433 -8.55 4.23 11.82
CA TYR A 433 -8.82 5.64 12.05
C TYR A 433 -7.88 6.29 13.09
N LEU A 434 -7.71 5.67 14.28
CA LEU A 434 -6.82 6.23 15.31
C LEU A 434 -5.33 6.25 14.92
N PRO A 435 -4.79 5.24 14.25
CA PRO A 435 -3.44 5.33 13.66
C PRO A 435 -3.30 6.47 12.64
N GLN A 436 -4.29 6.66 11.75
CA GLN A 436 -4.26 7.77 10.79
C GLN A 436 -4.32 9.14 11.48
N VAL A 437 -5.19 9.29 12.49
CA VAL A 437 -5.27 10.52 13.30
C VAL A 437 -3.93 10.81 13.99
N ALA A 438 -3.25 9.79 14.50
CA ALA A 438 -1.97 9.98 15.19
C ALA A 438 -0.90 10.53 14.26
N ASP A 439 -0.90 10.11 12.99
CA ASP A 439 0.12 10.52 12.04
C ASP A 439 -0.22 11.84 11.30
N GLY A 440 -1.52 12.15 11.08
CA GLY A 440 -1.89 13.25 10.17
C GLY A 440 -2.90 14.28 10.68
N SER A 441 -3.58 14.08 11.83
CA SER A 441 -4.72 14.94 12.18
C SER A 441 -4.67 15.59 13.58
N LEU A 442 -3.55 15.47 14.29
CA LEU A 442 -3.33 16.15 15.56
C LEU A 442 -2.24 17.22 15.42
N PRO A 443 -2.24 18.26 16.27
CA PRO A 443 -1.20 19.29 16.24
C PRO A 443 0.23 18.74 16.37
N GLU A 444 0.40 17.66 17.14
CA GLU A 444 1.67 16.98 17.35
C GLU A 444 1.98 15.91 16.30
N SER A 445 1.08 15.67 15.36
CA SER A 445 1.27 14.66 14.30
C SER A 445 2.40 15.03 13.35
N PRO A 446 3.28 14.08 12.97
CA PRO A 446 4.44 14.37 12.13
C PRO A 446 4.08 14.79 10.71
N TYR A 447 2.86 14.48 10.24
CA TYR A 447 2.39 14.73 8.88
C TYR A 447 1.05 15.46 8.86
N ASN A 448 0.84 16.45 9.77
CA ASN A 448 -0.39 17.27 9.77
C ASN A 448 -0.29 18.37 8.70
N GLU A 449 -0.47 17.98 7.43
CA GLU A 449 -0.39 18.87 6.28
C GLU A 449 -1.50 19.95 6.26
N THR A 450 -2.57 19.77 7.02
CA THR A 450 -3.68 20.73 7.10
C THR A 450 -3.55 21.71 8.27
N HIS A 451 -2.65 21.46 9.21
CA HIS A 451 -2.48 22.19 10.46
C HIS A 451 -3.77 22.27 11.30
N TRP A 452 -4.66 21.28 11.12
CA TRP A 452 -5.92 21.26 11.83
C TRP A 452 -5.73 20.96 13.31
N ALA A 453 -6.46 21.69 14.16
CA ALA A 453 -6.28 21.67 15.62
C ALA A 453 -7.61 21.95 16.37
N ASP A 454 -8.70 21.30 15.94
CA ASP A 454 -9.99 21.44 16.62
C ASP A 454 -9.96 20.84 18.03
N LYS A 455 -10.31 21.65 19.03
CA LYS A 455 -10.23 21.25 20.46
C LYS A 455 -11.20 20.14 20.82
N THR A 456 -12.40 20.14 20.23
CA THR A 456 -13.44 19.14 20.50
C THR A 456 -13.03 17.81 19.88
N PHE A 457 -12.56 17.83 18.64
CA PHE A 457 -11.98 16.66 17.97
C PHE A 457 -10.84 16.06 18.80
N ILE A 458 -9.85 16.86 19.19
CA ILE A 458 -8.70 16.40 19.99
C ILE A 458 -9.17 15.76 21.31
N SER A 459 -10.19 16.35 21.97
CA SER A 459 -10.76 15.80 23.20
C SER A 459 -11.40 14.44 22.99
N LEU A 460 -12.20 14.28 21.93
CA LEU A 460 -12.84 13.01 21.56
C LEU A 460 -11.80 11.94 21.25
N ILE A 461 -10.76 12.27 20.48
CA ILE A 461 -9.66 11.35 20.18
C ILE A 461 -8.93 10.89 21.45
N LYS A 462 -8.63 11.80 22.37
CA LYS A 462 -8.00 11.45 23.66
C LYS A 462 -8.88 10.53 24.50
N GLN A 463 -10.19 10.72 24.48
CA GLN A 463 -11.13 9.83 25.17
C GLN A 463 -11.19 8.46 24.47
N ALA A 464 -11.36 8.43 23.16
CA ALA A 464 -11.43 7.20 22.38
C ALA A 464 -10.17 6.33 22.54
N ARG A 465 -8.98 6.92 22.59
CA ARG A 465 -7.71 6.21 22.81
C ARG A 465 -7.67 5.43 24.14
N ARG A 466 -8.43 5.86 25.14
CA ARG A 466 -8.45 5.26 26.49
C ARG A 466 -9.65 4.33 26.71
N GLU A 467 -10.67 4.42 25.87
CA GLU A 467 -11.91 3.68 26.04
C GLU A 467 -11.74 2.22 25.59
N LEU A 468 -11.88 1.28 26.51
CA LEU A 468 -11.76 -0.17 26.27
C LEU A 468 -13.06 -0.78 25.76
N ASP A 469 -14.21 -0.16 26.03
CA ASP A 469 -15.50 -0.58 25.50
C ASP A 469 -15.59 -0.20 24.02
N ASP A 470 -15.68 -1.19 23.13
CA ASP A 470 -15.67 -1.00 21.68
C ASP A 470 -16.85 -0.15 21.19
N ALA A 471 -18.05 -0.32 21.79
CA ALA A 471 -19.23 0.43 21.37
C ALA A 471 -19.10 1.92 21.74
N LYS A 472 -18.65 2.21 22.97
CA LYS A 472 -18.42 3.60 23.40
C LYS A 472 -17.28 4.25 22.63
N ARG A 473 -16.21 3.49 22.35
CA ARG A 473 -15.09 3.98 21.54
C ARG A 473 -15.56 4.32 20.13
N THR A 474 -16.36 3.45 19.51
CA THR A 474 -16.94 3.67 18.17
C THR A 474 -17.78 4.95 18.14
N GLU A 475 -18.61 5.20 19.16
CA GLU A 475 -19.42 6.42 19.24
C GLU A 475 -18.55 7.69 19.33
N LEU A 476 -17.50 7.67 20.18
CA LEU A 476 -16.54 8.79 20.28
C LEU A 476 -15.84 9.06 18.93
N LEU A 477 -15.45 7.99 18.23
CA LEU A 477 -14.79 8.10 16.92
C LEU A 477 -15.74 8.64 15.84
N LYS A 478 -17.00 8.22 15.83
CA LYS A 478 -18.01 8.75 14.90
C LYS A 478 -18.29 10.24 15.15
N GLN A 479 -18.36 10.67 16.40
CA GLN A 479 -18.46 12.10 16.74
C GLN A 479 -17.23 12.88 16.25
N ALA A 480 -16.04 12.35 16.42
CA ALA A 480 -14.81 12.96 15.90
C ALA A 480 -14.82 13.08 14.38
N GLN A 481 -15.20 12.01 13.66
CA GLN A 481 -15.33 12.00 12.21
C GLN A 481 -16.38 13.02 11.71
N LYS A 482 -17.48 13.19 12.44
CA LYS A 482 -18.48 14.22 12.09
C LYS A 482 -17.89 15.64 12.11
N ILE A 483 -17.06 15.95 13.10
CA ILE A 483 -16.37 17.26 13.17
C ILE A 483 -15.38 17.41 12.01
N GLU A 484 -14.63 16.36 11.71
CA GLU A 484 -13.67 16.33 10.61
C GLU A 484 -14.37 16.48 9.25
N TYR A 485 -15.48 15.77 9.05
CA TYR A 485 -16.35 15.90 7.88
C TYR A 485 -16.86 17.31 7.69
N ASP A 486 -17.31 17.99 8.75
CA ASP A 486 -17.88 19.34 8.69
C ASP A 486 -16.82 20.43 8.49
N SER A 487 -15.66 20.31 9.14
CA SER A 487 -14.71 21.43 9.30
C SER A 487 -13.23 21.11 9.08
N GLY A 488 -12.84 19.85 8.86
CA GLY A 488 -11.44 19.46 8.64
C GLY A 488 -10.78 20.11 7.42
N GLY A 489 -9.52 19.86 7.20
CA GLY A 489 -8.72 20.45 6.12
C GLY A 489 -8.57 19.59 4.88
N HIS A 490 -9.00 18.33 4.90
CA HIS A 490 -8.87 17.43 3.75
C HIS A 490 -10.10 17.46 2.83
N ILE A 491 -9.86 17.27 1.55
CA ILE A 491 -10.84 16.83 0.55
C ILE A 491 -10.44 15.44 0.12
N ILE A 492 -11.13 14.42 0.64
CA ILE A 492 -10.89 13.02 0.28
C ILE A 492 -11.96 12.62 -0.71
N TRP A 493 -11.58 12.62 -1.98
CA TRP A 493 -12.50 12.43 -3.10
C TRP A 493 -12.65 10.96 -3.52
N GLY A 494 -11.64 10.13 -3.24
CA GLY A 494 -11.64 8.72 -3.62
C GLY A 494 -10.63 7.89 -2.84
N PHE A 495 -10.90 6.58 -2.79
CA PHE A 495 -9.96 5.55 -2.36
C PHE A 495 -9.43 4.83 -3.59
N LYS A 496 -8.11 4.68 -3.69
CA LYS A 496 -7.43 4.05 -4.84
C LYS A 496 -7.44 2.54 -4.69
N ASN A 497 -7.65 1.84 -5.80
CA ASN A 497 -7.34 0.42 -5.85
C ASN A 497 -5.84 0.21 -6.03
N GLN A 498 -5.31 -0.84 -5.40
CA GLN A 498 -4.02 -1.39 -5.74
C GLN A 498 -4.19 -2.28 -6.98
N VAL A 499 -3.37 -2.06 -7.99
CA VAL A 499 -3.39 -2.86 -9.22
C VAL A 499 -2.02 -3.50 -9.42
N ASP A 500 -2.01 -4.83 -9.48
CA ASP A 500 -0.82 -5.64 -9.67
C ASP A 500 -1.02 -6.56 -10.91
N ALA A 501 0.04 -7.21 -11.39
CA ALA A 501 -0.10 -8.16 -12.49
C ALA A 501 0.76 -9.40 -12.26
N TYR A 502 0.31 -10.53 -12.80
CA TYR A 502 1.04 -11.79 -12.68
C TYR A 502 0.80 -12.71 -13.89
N SER A 503 1.74 -13.61 -14.13
CA SER A 503 1.67 -14.61 -15.17
C SER A 503 0.49 -15.55 -14.96
N SER A 504 -0.20 -15.95 -16.04
CA SER A 504 -1.26 -16.98 -15.98
C SER A 504 -0.79 -18.36 -15.48
N LYS A 505 0.52 -18.57 -15.36
CA LYS A 505 1.14 -19.77 -14.78
C LYS A 505 1.17 -19.76 -13.26
N VAL A 506 0.83 -18.62 -12.63
CA VAL A 506 0.90 -18.46 -11.19
C VAL A 506 -0.51 -18.47 -10.61
N THR A 507 -0.65 -19.12 -9.45
CA THR A 507 -1.90 -19.14 -8.68
C THR A 507 -1.64 -18.80 -7.22
N GLY A 508 -2.68 -18.43 -6.49
CA GLY A 508 -2.59 -18.15 -5.04
C GLY A 508 -2.60 -16.67 -4.67
N PHE A 509 -2.49 -15.75 -5.64
CA PHE A 509 -2.75 -14.33 -5.35
C PHE A 509 -4.24 -14.08 -5.10
N VAL A 510 -4.53 -13.30 -4.07
CA VAL A 510 -5.88 -12.85 -3.70
C VAL A 510 -5.86 -11.33 -3.48
N PRO A 511 -6.96 -10.62 -3.76
CA PRO A 511 -7.07 -9.20 -3.41
C PRO A 511 -6.84 -8.98 -1.91
N ASP A 512 -6.09 -7.93 -1.56
CA ASP A 512 -5.76 -7.58 -0.18
C ASP A 512 -5.89 -6.08 0.04
N LYS A 513 -6.40 -5.67 1.20
CA LYS A 513 -6.67 -4.26 1.51
C LYS A 513 -5.42 -3.48 1.99
N ASN A 514 -4.29 -4.17 2.19
CA ASN A 514 -3.06 -3.58 2.73
C ASN A 514 -2.05 -3.21 1.63
N LEU A 515 -1.20 -4.17 1.27
CA LEU A 515 -0.05 -3.99 0.40
C LEU A 515 -0.22 -4.76 -0.92
N PRO A 516 0.57 -4.45 -1.95
CA PRO A 516 0.55 -5.13 -3.23
C PRO A 516 0.67 -6.65 -3.13
N LEU A 517 0.26 -7.35 -4.21
CA LEU A 517 0.47 -8.78 -4.40
C LEU A 517 0.07 -9.61 -3.17
N SER A 518 -1.17 -9.43 -2.70
CA SER A 518 -1.72 -10.13 -1.53
C SER A 518 -0.94 -9.83 -0.24
N ASN A 519 -0.62 -8.56 0.01
CA ASN A 519 0.20 -8.11 1.15
C ASN A 519 1.60 -8.75 1.14
N TYR A 520 2.16 -8.98 -0.06
CA TYR A 520 3.42 -9.70 -0.27
C TYR A 520 3.49 -11.09 0.40
N GLN A 521 2.35 -11.75 0.59
CA GLN A 521 2.26 -13.08 1.22
C GLN A 521 2.58 -14.20 0.20
N PHE A 522 3.84 -14.31 -0.19
CA PHE A 522 4.26 -15.22 -1.26
C PHE A 522 4.26 -16.71 -0.87
N ARG A 523 4.10 -17.04 0.39
CA ARG A 523 4.00 -18.42 0.86
C ARG A 523 2.90 -19.23 0.15
N ARG A 524 1.77 -18.58 -0.14
CA ARG A 524 0.59 -19.21 -0.76
C ARG A 524 0.61 -19.18 -2.29
N VAL A 525 1.68 -18.67 -2.89
CA VAL A 525 1.81 -18.53 -4.34
C VAL A 525 2.51 -19.76 -4.91
N SER A 526 1.89 -20.41 -5.89
CA SER A 526 2.46 -21.56 -6.59
C SER A 526 2.64 -21.27 -8.08
N ILE A 527 3.63 -21.93 -8.67
CA ILE A 527 3.97 -21.83 -10.10
C ILE A 527 3.49 -23.12 -10.75
N GLY A 528 2.62 -23.00 -11.76
CA GLY A 528 2.05 -24.12 -12.52
C GLY A 528 2.85 -24.49 -13.74
#